data_3c22cd86910c0e57ca399b40b36cc803
#
_entry.id   3c22cd86910c0e57ca399b40b36cc803
#
_cell.length_a   1.000
_cell.length_b   1.000
_cell.length_c   1.000
_cell.angle_alpha   90.00
_cell.angle_beta   90.00
_cell.angle_gamma   90.00
#
_symmetry.space_group_name_H-M   'P 1'
#
loop_
_entity.id
_entity.type
_entity.pdbx_description
1 polymer ?
#
loop_
_entity_poly.entity_id
_entity_poly.type
_entity_poly.pdbx_seq_one_letter_code
_entity_poly.pdbx_strand_id
1 'polypeptide(L)'
;MATTHHEHCFGCGVANLFGLQMEVEPVEEGEGVSGRFFVKQDHQGPPGRVHGGVLACALDEAMALCVPNEGDGIRTERLEVDYLAPAPVGTFVRVDARVERREGRRIEVSGEARGVSGERLVMAEGRARFVRIDGDPGQPR
;
A
#
# COMPACT_ATOMS: atom_id res chain seq x y z
N MET A 1 9.08 -14.39 -2.14
CA MET A 1 8.66 -14.07 -3.51
C MET A 1 7.87 -12.78 -3.53
N ALA A 2 8.25 -11.87 -4.39
CA ALA A 2 7.59 -10.56 -4.45
C ALA A 2 6.16 -10.68 -4.98
N THR A 3 5.28 -9.84 -4.46
CA THR A 3 3.87 -9.80 -4.83
C THR A 3 3.59 -8.51 -5.57
N THR A 4 2.94 -8.61 -6.72
CA THR A 4 2.55 -7.44 -7.50
C THR A 4 1.17 -7.64 -8.09
N HIS A 5 0.48 -6.55 -8.38
CA HIS A 5 -0.79 -6.61 -9.10
C HIS A 5 -0.52 -6.90 -10.59
N HIS A 6 0.34 -6.09 -11.20
CA HIS A 6 0.81 -6.29 -12.57
C HIS A 6 1.97 -5.31 -12.81
N GLU A 7 2.70 -5.52 -13.90
CA GLU A 7 3.94 -4.77 -14.12
C GLU A 7 3.77 -3.26 -14.34
N HIS A 8 2.58 -2.81 -14.66
CA HIS A 8 2.31 -1.38 -14.87
C HIS A 8 1.56 -0.73 -13.71
N CYS A 9 1.37 -1.45 -12.60
CA CYS A 9 0.68 -0.90 -11.44
C CYS A 9 1.45 0.30 -10.88
N PHE A 10 0.75 1.36 -10.59
CA PHE A 10 1.39 2.57 -10.06
C PHE A 10 2.11 2.32 -8.74
N GLY A 11 1.55 1.46 -7.88
CA GLY A 11 2.14 1.18 -6.57
C GLY A 11 3.30 0.19 -6.64
N CYS A 12 3.13 -0.91 -7.35
CA CYS A 12 4.09 -2.02 -7.29
C CYS A 12 4.66 -2.47 -8.63
N GLY A 13 4.26 -1.86 -9.74
CA GLY A 13 4.72 -2.30 -11.06
C GLY A 13 6.11 -1.79 -11.40
N VAL A 14 7.01 -2.73 -11.71
CA VAL A 14 8.39 -2.36 -12.03
C VAL A 14 8.51 -1.63 -13.36
N ALA A 15 7.55 -1.82 -14.26
CA ALA A 15 7.58 -1.16 -15.57
C ALA A 15 6.97 0.24 -15.53
N ASN A 16 6.31 0.61 -14.45
CA ASN A 16 5.77 1.97 -14.30
C ASN A 16 6.80 2.86 -13.63
N LEU A 17 7.59 3.55 -14.43
CA LEU A 17 8.70 4.36 -13.94
C LEU A 17 8.25 5.58 -13.14
N PHE A 18 6.99 6.00 -13.29
CA PHE A 18 6.45 7.14 -12.55
C PHE A 18 5.85 6.72 -11.21
N GLY A 19 5.68 5.42 -10.99
CA GLY A 19 5.08 4.91 -9.77
C GLY A 19 6.09 4.70 -8.67
N LEU A 20 5.63 4.03 -7.62
CA LEU A 20 6.47 3.77 -6.45
C LEU A 20 7.45 2.63 -6.64
N GLN A 21 7.13 1.73 -7.54
CA GLN A 21 7.92 0.51 -7.77
C GLN A 21 8.21 -0.21 -6.46
N MET A 22 7.17 -0.31 -5.62
CA MET A 22 7.29 -0.89 -4.29
C MET A 22 7.52 -2.39 -4.35
N GLU A 23 8.49 -2.86 -3.61
CA GLU A 23 8.76 -4.29 -3.49
C GLU A 23 7.98 -4.80 -2.29
N VAL A 24 7.09 -5.77 -2.51
CA VAL A 24 6.19 -6.26 -1.47
C VAL A 24 6.28 -7.77 -1.41
N GLU A 25 6.39 -8.30 -0.19
CA GLU A 25 6.45 -9.73 0.05
C GLU A 25 5.45 -10.13 1.12
N PRO A 26 4.84 -11.32 1.01
CA PRO A 26 3.96 -11.79 2.06
C PRO A 26 4.77 -12.09 3.33
N VAL A 27 4.14 -11.90 4.49
CA VAL A 27 4.76 -12.28 5.75
C VAL A 27 4.52 -13.78 5.97
N GLU A 28 5.36 -14.40 6.82
CA GLU A 28 5.27 -15.84 7.04
C GLU A 28 4.01 -16.27 7.78
N GLU A 29 3.50 -15.46 8.67
CA GLU A 29 2.32 -15.79 9.45
C GLU A 29 1.18 -14.83 9.21
N GLY A 30 -0.01 -15.38 9.04
CA GLY A 30 -1.21 -14.59 8.88
C GLY A 30 -1.36 -14.01 7.48
N GLU A 31 -2.30 -13.10 7.35
CA GLU A 31 -2.59 -12.44 6.09
C GLU A 31 -2.01 -11.04 6.09
N GLY A 32 -0.73 -10.95 5.79
CA GLY A 32 -0.05 -9.68 5.77
C GLY A 32 1.05 -9.62 4.76
N VAL A 33 1.52 -8.41 4.52
CA VAL A 33 2.64 -8.15 3.62
C VAL A 33 3.58 -7.13 4.24
N SER A 34 4.80 -7.13 3.76
CA SER A 34 5.78 -6.10 4.08
C SER A 34 6.37 -5.62 2.78
N GLY A 35 6.36 -4.31 2.60
CA GLY A 35 6.89 -3.71 1.38
C GLY A 35 7.82 -2.56 1.69
N ARG A 36 8.52 -2.11 0.67
CA ARG A 36 9.36 -0.93 0.81
C ARG A 36 9.48 -0.22 -0.53
N PHE A 37 9.71 1.07 -0.46
CA PHE A 37 10.00 1.84 -1.65
C PHE A 37 10.96 2.97 -1.31
N PHE A 38 11.66 3.43 -2.33
CA PHE A 38 12.58 4.55 -2.19
C PHE A 38 11.84 5.85 -2.54
N VAL A 39 11.93 6.85 -1.66
CA VAL A 39 11.28 8.13 -1.91
C VAL A 39 12.14 8.93 -2.89
N LYS A 40 11.73 8.95 -4.15
CA LYS A 40 12.42 9.69 -5.21
C LYS A 40 12.01 11.16 -5.17
N GLN A 41 12.77 11.99 -5.89
CA GLN A 41 12.41 13.40 -6.04
C GLN A 41 11.01 13.56 -6.66
N ASP A 42 10.64 12.66 -7.55
CA ASP A 42 9.33 12.69 -8.18
C ASP A 42 8.18 12.44 -7.21
N HIS A 43 8.48 11.95 -6.02
CA HIS A 43 7.49 11.71 -4.97
C HIS A 43 7.36 12.87 -4.00
N GLN A 44 8.05 13.96 -4.28
CA GLN A 44 8.11 15.11 -3.39
C GLN A 44 6.82 15.91 -3.37
N GLY A 45 6.40 16.31 -2.17
CA GLY A 45 5.36 17.30 -1.97
C GLY A 45 6.02 18.57 -1.46
N PRO A 46 6.00 18.82 -0.13
CA PRO A 46 6.77 19.94 0.42
C PRO A 46 8.26 19.71 0.14
N PRO A 47 9.06 20.80 0.02
CA PRO A 47 10.48 20.62 -0.31
C PRO A 47 11.18 19.61 0.59
N GLY A 48 11.82 18.63 -0.04
CA GLY A 48 12.60 17.61 0.66
C GLY A 48 11.79 16.50 1.31
N ARG A 49 10.48 16.49 1.19
CA ARG A 49 9.63 15.52 1.86
C ARG A 49 8.63 14.88 0.89
N VAL A 50 8.24 13.66 1.22
CA VAL A 50 7.28 12.93 0.40
C VAL A 50 5.93 13.63 0.39
N HIS A 51 5.25 13.56 -0.73
CA HIS A 51 3.87 14.04 -0.84
C HIS A 51 2.96 13.11 -0.03
N GLY A 52 2.02 13.69 0.73
CA GLY A 52 1.08 12.89 1.53
C GLY A 52 0.31 11.87 0.71
N GLY A 53 -0.07 12.24 -0.50
CA GLY A 53 -0.76 11.30 -1.39
C GLY A 53 0.11 10.11 -1.79
N VAL A 54 1.42 10.28 -1.82
CA VAL A 54 2.33 9.16 -2.11
C VAL A 54 2.35 8.17 -0.95
N LEU A 55 2.40 8.65 0.29
CA LEU A 55 2.29 7.75 1.44
C LEU A 55 0.94 7.05 1.48
N ALA A 56 -0.14 7.76 1.15
CA ALA A 56 -1.47 7.16 1.07
C ALA A 56 -1.50 6.08 -0.01
N CYS A 57 -0.88 6.33 -1.16
CA CYS A 57 -0.79 5.33 -2.23
C CYS A 57 -0.02 4.10 -1.76
N ALA A 58 1.10 4.29 -1.08
CA ALA A 58 1.90 3.17 -0.59
C ALA A 58 1.12 2.31 0.41
N LEU A 59 0.38 2.97 1.31
CA LEU A 59 -0.46 2.26 2.26
C LEU A 59 -1.59 1.50 1.58
N ASP A 60 -2.29 2.16 0.66
CA ASP A 60 -3.38 1.53 -0.08
C ASP A 60 -2.87 0.32 -0.85
N GLU A 61 -1.72 0.45 -1.50
CA GLU A 61 -1.12 -0.63 -2.27
C GLU A 61 -0.77 -1.83 -1.39
N ALA A 62 -0.05 -1.60 -0.29
CA ALA A 62 0.33 -2.68 0.61
C ALA A 62 -0.89 -3.36 1.21
N MET A 63 -1.88 -2.56 1.61
CA MET A 63 -3.10 -3.12 2.18
C MET A 63 -3.89 -3.93 1.16
N ALA A 64 -3.95 -3.47 -0.09
CA ALA A 64 -4.63 -4.23 -1.15
C ALA A 64 -3.93 -5.56 -1.43
N LEU A 65 -2.60 -5.58 -1.36
CA LEU A 65 -1.84 -6.79 -1.61
C LEU A 65 -1.96 -7.84 -0.50
N CYS A 66 -2.52 -7.46 0.66
CA CYS A 66 -2.82 -8.42 1.72
C CYS A 66 -3.95 -9.35 1.33
N VAL A 67 -4.80 -8.93 0.41
CA VAL A 67 -5.99 -9.68 0.03
C VAL A 67 -5.67 -10.48 -1.23
N PRO A 68 -5.80 -11.81 -1.17
CA PRO A 68 -5.55 -12.61 -2.37
C PRO A 68 -6.43 -12.13 -3.52
N ASN A 69 -5.81 -12.01 -4.68
CA ASN A 69 -6.52 -11.56 -5.87
C ASN A 69 -7.28 -12.73 -6.47
N GLU A 70 -8.53 -12.89 -6.08
CA GLU A 70 -9.39 -13.95 -6.54
C GLU A 70 -10.51 -13.38 -7.41
N GLY A 71 -10.87 -14.10 -8.46
CA GLY A 71 -11.93 -13.67 -9.34
C GLY A 71 -11.63 -12.34 -10.00
N ASP A 72 -12.56 -11.42 -9.90
CA ASP A 72 -12.41 -10.10 -10.53
C ASP A 72 -11.65 -9.10 -9.65
N GLY A 73 -11.22 -9.56 -8.49
CA GLY A 73 -10.40 -8.74 -7.62
C GLY A 73 -11.19 -7.93 -6.60
N ILE A 74 -10.56 -6.86 -6.17
CA ILE A 74 -11.12 -6.00 -5.14
C ILE A 74 -10.94 -4.54 -5.56
N ARG A 75 -11.70 -3.66 -4.90
CA ARG A 75 -11.46 -2.23 -5.03
C ARG A 75 -11.47 -1.59 -3.66
N THR A 76 -10.76 -0.48 -3.52
CA THR A 76 -10.74 0.30 -2.31
C THR A 76 -12.09 1.00 -2.17
N GLU A 77 -12.77 0.77 -1.05
CA GLU A 77 -14.04 1.44 -0.77
C GLU A 77 -13.82 2.63 0.16
N ARG A 78 -12.88 2.50 1.09
CA ARG A 78 -12.57 3.57 2.04
C ARG A 78 -11.10 3.49 2.42
N LEU A 79 -10.47 4.64 2.52
CA LEU A 79 -9.08 4.75 2.97
C LEU A 79 -8.98 5.87 3.99
N GLU A 80 -8.42 5.56 5.17
CA GLU A 80 -8.14 6.55 6.19
C GLU A 80 -6.64 6.53 6.47
N VAL A 81 -6.03 7.70 6.51
CA VAL A 81 -4.60 7.83 6.77
C VAL A 81 -4.37 8.90 7.82
N ASP A 82 -3.60 8.54 8.84
CA ASP A 82 -3.12 9.50 9.83
C ASP A 82 -1.64 9.74 9.57
N TYR A 83 -1.26 10.99 9.39
CA TYR A 83 0.11 11.37 9.09
C TYR A 83 0.79 11.82 10.37
N LEU A 84 1.87 11.13 10.74
CA LEU A 84 2.52 11.33 12.03
C LEU A 84 3.89 12.00 11.92
N ALA A 85 4.60 11.78 10.81
CA ALA A 85 5.92 12.36 10.61
C ALA A 85 6.24 12.40 9.12
N PRO A 86 7.10 13.33 8.69
CA PRO A 86 7.48 13.42 7.29
C PRO A 86 8.44 12.30 6.90
N ALA A 87 8.40 11.91 5.62
CA ALA A 87 9.36 10.98 5.05
C ALA A 87 10.29 11.77 4.13
N PRO A 88 11.59 11.81 4.43
CA PRO A 88 12.51 12.57 3.60
C PRO A 88 12.73 11.95 2.22
N VAL A 89 12.88 12.81 1.22
CA VAL A 89 13.31 12.38 -0.11
C VAL A 89 14.69 11.76 0.03
N GLY A 90 14.93 10.68 -0.70
CA GLY A 90 16.22 9.99 -0.65
C GLY A 90 16.33 8.93 0.41
N THR A 91 15.22 8.55 1.02
CA THR A 91 15.21 7.49 2.04
C THR A 91 14.25 6.38 1.64
N PHE A 92 14.44 5.22 2.24
CA PHE A 92 13.50 4.11 2.08
C PHE A 92 12.40 4.19 3.12
N VAL A 93 11.20 3.84 2.70
CA VAL A 93 10.04 3.70 3.58
C VAL A 93 9.58 2.25 3.53
N ARG A 94 9.36 1.67 4.71
CA ARG A 94 8.82 0.33 4.84
C ARG A 94 7.33 0.44 5.14
N VAL A 95 6.54 -0.38 4.49
CA VAL A 95 5.09 -0.41 4.71
C VAL A 95 4.69 -1.82 5.06
N ASP A 96 4.11 -2.00 6.24
CA ASP A 96 3.61 -3.29 6.68
C ASP A 96 2.10 -3.21 6.74
N ALA A 97 1.42 -4.26 6.32
CA ALA A 97 -0.04 -4.28 6.32
C ALA A 97 -0.54 -5.68 6.66
N ARG A 98 -1.74 -5.75 7.21
CA ARG A 98 -2.35 -7.04 7.53
C ARG A 98 -3.87 -6.93 7.53
N VAL A 99 -4.52 -8.05 7.22
CA VAL A 99 -5.97 -8.15 7.28
C VAL A 99 -6.41 -8.15 8.74
N GLU A 100 -7.36 -7.30 9.09
CA GLU A 100 -7.91 -7.23 10.42
C GLU A 100 -9.21 -8.00 10.55
N ARG A 101 -10.06 -7.93 9.52
CA ARG A 101 -11.37 -8.55 9.60
C ARG A 101 -11.98 -8.75 8.23
N ARG A 102 -12.72 -9.84 8.09
CA ARG A 102 -13.49 -10.12 6.88
C ARG A 102 -14.96 -10.22 7.26
N GLU A 103 -15.82 -9.59 6.49
CA GLU A 103 -17.25 -9.61 6.74
C GLU A 103 -17.99 -9.54 5.41
N GLY A 104 -18.46 -10.69 4.96
CA GLY A 104 -19.09 -10.79 3.65
C GLY A 104 -18.10 -10.44 2.55
N ARG A 105 -18.47 -9.49 1.71
CA ARG A 105 -17.62 -9.05 0.60
C ARG A 105 -16.62 -7.99 1.02
N ARG A 106 -16.71 -7.50 2.25
CA ARG A 106 -15.85 -6.45 2.75
C ARG A 106 -14.70 -6.99 3.57
N ILE A 107 -13.54 -6.39 3.39
CA ILE A 107 -12.31 -6.80 4.06
C ILE A 107 -11.67 -5.55 4.63
N GLU A 108 -11.41 -5.58 5.95
CA GLU A 108 -10.76 -4.45 6.61
C GLU A 108 -9.30 -4.78 6.86
N VAL A 109 -8.43 -3.85 6.49
CA VAL A 109 -6.99 -4.03 6.52
C VAL A 109 -6.37 -2.81 7.19
N SER A 110 -5.31 -3.02 7.95
CA SER A 110 -4.54 -1.94 8.55
C SER A 110 -3.13 -1.94 8.00
N GLY A 111 -2.48 -0.79 8.03
CA GLY A 111 -1.13 -0.66 7.55
C GLY A 111 -0.38 0.45 8.27
N GLU A 112 0.94 0.39 8.18
CA GLU A 112 1.82 1.34 8.83
C GLU A 112 3.04 1.59 7.96
N ALA A 113 3.41 2.86 7.81
CA ALA A 113 4.61 3.25 7.08
C ALA A 113 5.64 3.78 8.05
N ARG A 114 6.88 3.31 7.95
CA ARG A 114 7.96 3.74 8.83
C ARG A 114 9.29 3.80 8.11
N GLY A 115 10.24 4.52 8.71
CA GLY A 115 11.59 4.57 8.19
C GLY A 115 12.29 3.23 8.31
N VAL A 116 13.16 2.93 7.36
CA VAL A 116 13.90 1.66 7.37
C VAL A 116 15.13 1.75 8.24
N SER A 117 15.73 2.92 8.35
CA SER A 117 16.96 3.12 9.12
C SER A 117 16.72 4.13 10.24
N GLY A 118 17.72 4.25 11.10
CA GLY A 118 17.64 5.18 12.22
C GLY A 118 16.63 4.72 13.27
N GLU A 119 15.80 5.63 13.70
CA GLU A 119 14.84 5.35 14.75
C GLU A 119 13.62 4.56 14.31
N ARG A 120 13.49 4.30 13.01
CA ARG A 120 12.32 3.62 12.46
C ARG A 120 11.02 4.32 12.85
N LEU A 121 11.06 5.62 12.73
CA LEU A 121 9.93 6.45 13.08
C LEU A 121 8.70 6.10 12.25
N VAL A 122 7.55 5.99 12.92
CA VAL A 122 6.29 5.77 12.22
C VAL A 122 5.89 7.08 11.55
N MET A 123 5.71 7.02 10.25
CA MET A 123 5.40 8.18 9.43
C MET A 123 3.91 8.34 9.19
N ALA A 124 3.21 7.21 9.05
CA ALA A 124 1.77 7.23 8.80
C ALA A 124 1.18 5.89 9.18
N GLU A 125 -0.10 5.92 9.52
CA GLU A 125 -0.89 4.72 9.78
C GLU A 125 -2.12 4.78 8.91
N GLY A 126 -2.56 3.63 8.42
CA GLY A 126 -3.69 3.58 7.54
C GLY A 126 -4.66 2.47 7.87
N ARG A 127 -5.90 2.67 7.48
CA ARG A 127 -6.92 1.64 7.49
C ARG A 127 -7.68 1.74 6.20
N ALA A 128 -7.99 0.58 5.64
CA ALA A 128 -8.74 0.55 4.40
C ALA A 128 -9.83 -0.49 4.49
N ARG A 129 -10.90 -0.23 3.78
CA ARG A 129 -11.93 -1.22 3.56
C ARG A 129 -11.97 -1.50 2.07
N PHE A 130 -11.80 -2.77 1.74
CA PHE A 130 -11.87 -3.24 0.37
C PHE A 130 -13.15 -4.02 0.19
N VAL A 131 -13.67 -4.02 -1.02
CA VAL A 131 -14.86 -4.79 -1.34
C VAL A 131 -14.56 -5.67 -2.55
N ARG A 132 -15.01 -6.93 -2.50
CA ARG A 132 -14.86 -7.83 -3.64
C ARG A 132 -15.83 -7.42 -4.71
N ILE A 133 -15.36 -7.44 -5.93
CA ILE A 133 -16.19 -7.04 -7.07
C ILE A 133 -16.74 -8.25 -7.84
N ASP A 134 -16.42 -9.46 -7.38
CA ASP A 134 -16.91 -10.69 -8.00
C ASP A 134 -18.43 -10.73 -7.97
N GLY A 135 -19.02 -11.03 -9.10
CA GLY A 135 -20.46 -11.20 -9.17
C GLY A 135 -21.26 -9.93 -9.04
N ASP A 136 -20.63 -8.78 -9.06
CA ASP A 136 -21.34 -7.50 -9.04
C ASP A 136 -21.75 -7.14 -10.47
N PRO A 137 -23.04 -7.26 -10.80
CA PRO A 137 -23.47 -7.05 -12.18
C PRO A 137 -23.34 -5.61 -12.67
N GLY A 138 -23.21 -4.66 -11.76
CA GLY A 138 -23.00 -3.27 -12.13
C GLY A 138 -21.54 -2.89 -12.29
N GLN A 139 -20.63 -3.83 -12.10
CA GLN A 139 -19.21 -3.55 -12.06
C GLN A 139 -18.57 -3.82 -13.42
N PRO A 140 -17.81 -2.87 -13.98
CA PRO A 140 -17.05 -3.12 -15.21
C PRO A 140 -16.03 -4.22 -14.97
N ARG A 141 -15.82 -5.03 -15.98
CA ARG A 141 -14.87 -6.13 -15.93
C ARG A 141 -13.61 -5.78 -16.70
#